data_fcf77125c25e0aa6098b8e5769e0e59d
#
_entry.id   fcf77125c25e0aa6098b8e5769e0e59d
#
_cell.length_a   1.000
_cell.length_b   1.000
_cell.length_c   1.000
_cell.angle_alpha   90.00
_cell.angle_beta   90.00
_cell.angle_gamma   90.00
#
_symmetry.space_group_name_H-M   'P 1'
#
loop_
_entity.id
_entity.type
_entity.pdbx_description
1 polymer ?
#
loop_
_entity_poly.entity_id
_entity_poly.type
_entity_poly.pdbx_seq_one_letter_code
_entity_poly.pdbx_strand_id
1 'polypeptide(L)'
;MKKRSTLSAQARQDLKDIKDYIARDNLDRAEEFVRSIAERFQKLADFPGMGRSYEELFPNLRGFPVGNYIIFYRPTEQGISIERILSGYRDLDTLFSNEASN
;
A
#
# COMPACT_ATOMS: atom_id res chain seq x y z
N MET A 1 15.05 1.50 18.30
CA MET A 1 15.34 1.70 16.87
C MET A 1 14.08 2.14 16.13
N LYS A 2 14.27 2.99 15.13
CA LYS A 2 13.15 3.47 14.33
C LYS A 2 12.61 2.36 13.44
N LYS A 3 11.29 2.23 13.39
CA LYS A 3 10.63 1.24 12.54
C LYS A 3 10.73 1.64 11.07
N ARG A 4 10.74 0.65 10.19
CA ARG A 4 10.94 0.85 8.75
C ARG A 4 9.74 0.38 7.95
N SER A 5 9.55 1.02 6.81
CA SER A 5 8.66 0.50 5.77
C SER A 5 9.51 0.11 4.56
N THR A 6 9.24 -1.06 4.01
CA THR A 6 9.84 -1.50 2.76
C THR A 6 8.74 -1.73 1.74
N LEU A 7 9.06 -1.61 0.46
CA LEU A 7 8.10 -1.81 -0.62
C LEU A 7 8.49 -3.00 -1.46
N SER A 8 7.51 -3.85 -1.76
CA SER A 8 7.71 -4.90 -2.76
C SER A 8 7.93 -4.28 -4.13
N ALA A 9 8.46 -5.06 -5.07
CA ALA A 9 8.62 -4.59 -6.45
C ALA A 9 7.28 -4.18 -7.06
N GLN A 10 6.23 -4.94 -6.75
CA GLN A 10 4.88 -4.64 -7.24
C GLN A 10 4.31 -3.38 -6.62
N ALA A 11 4.56 -3.15 -5.33
CA ALA A 11 4.11 -1.92 -4.67
C ALA A 11 4.79 -0.70 -5.27
N ARG A 12 6.07 -0.80 -5.60
CA ARG A 12 6.80 0.28 -6.28
C ARG A 12 6.19 0.59 -7.63
N GLN A 13 5.86 -0.45 -8.39
CA GLN A 13 5.23 -0.28 -9.70
C GLN A 13 3.83 0.31 -9.56
N ASP A 14 3.05 -0.15 -8.56
CA ASP A 14 1.73 0.41 -8.28
C ASP A 14 1.82 1.91 -8.03
N LEU A 15 2.77 2.32 -7.18
CA LEU A 15 2.92 3.73 -6.82
C LEU A 15 3.31 4.56 -8.05
N LYS A 16 4.21 4.06 -8.88
CA LYS A 16 4.61 4.73 -10.11
C LYS A 16 3.42 4.89 -11.06
N ASP A 17 2.65 3.82 -11.26
CA ASP A 17 1.50 3.84 -12.15
C ASP A 17 0.44 4.84 -11.67
N ILE A 18 0.17 4.88 -10.37
CA ILE A 18 -0.79 5.83 -9.79
C ILE A 18 -0.29 7.26 -9.98
N LYS A 19 0.98 7.50 -9.69
CA LYS A 19 1.59 8.82 -9.87
C LYS A 19 1.46 9.28 -11.32
N ASP A 20 1.82 8.42 -12.27
CA ASP A 20 1.75 8.76 -13.69
C ASP A 20 0.32 9.04 -14.13
N TYR A 21 -0.64 8.27 -13.62
CA TYR A 21 -2.05 8.47 -13.91
C TYR A 21 -2.54 9.85 -13.44
N ILE A 22 -2.22 10.22 -12.20
CA ILE A 22 -2.63 11.51 -11.65
C ILE A 22 -1.91 12.65 -12.38
N ALA A 23 -0.64 12.46 -12.72
CA ALA A 23 0.18 13.47 -13.37
C ALA A 23 -0.31 13.85 -14.78
N ARG A 24 -1.07 12.96 -15.43
CA ARG A 24 -1.68 13.26 -16.73
C ARG A 24 -2.59 14.48 -16.65
N ASP A 25 -3.30 14.64 -15.53
CA ASP A 25 -4.19 15.76 -15.33
C ASP A 25 -3.55 16.90 -14.56
N ASN A 26 -2.71 16.57 -13.56
CA ASN A 26 -2.17 17.58 -12.67
C ASN A 26 -0.91 17.07 -11.96
N LEU A 27 0.24 17.58 -12.37
CA LEU A 27 1.53 17.17 -11.82
C LEU A 27 1.64 17.50 -10.32
N ASP A 28 1.17 18.67 -9.91
CA ASP A 28 1.23 19.07 -8.51
C ASP A 28 0.45 18.12 -7.61
N ARG A 29 -0.71 17.68 -8.06
CA ARG A 29 -1.52 16.72 -7.31
C ARG A 29 -0.84 15.36 -7.22
N ALA A 30 -0.13 14.96 -8.29
CA ALA A 30 0.62 13.71 -8.28
C ALA A 30 1.73 13.74 -7.23
N GLU A 31 2.48 14.84 -7.17
CA GLU A 31 3.55 15.02 -6.19
C GLU A 31 3.00 15.05 -4.77
N GLU A 32 1.89 15.74 -4.57
CA GLU A 32 1.21 15.82 -3.27
C GLU A 32 0.73 14.44 -2.82
N PHE A 33 0.20 13.65 -3.74
CA PHE A 33 -0.24 12.29 -3.46
C PHE A 33 0.94 11.43 -2.99
N VAL A 34 2.08 11.49 -3.68
CA VAL A 34 3.27 10.71 -3.32
C VAL A 34 3.77 11.10 -1.93
N ARG A 35 3.77 12.39 -1.60
CA ARG A 35 4.16 12.84 -0.26
C ARG A 35 3.21 12.30 0.81
N SER A 36 1.91 12.35 0.54
CA SER A 36 0.89 11.85 1.46
C SER A 36 1.06 10.35 1.72
N ILE A 37 1.31 9.59 0.66
CA ILE A 37 1.55 8.15 0.76
C ILE A 37 2.80 7.86 1.60
N ALA A 38 3.89 8.58 1.35
CA ALA A 38 5.14 8.38 2.09
C ALA A 38 4.96 8.63 3.59
N GLU A 39 4.21 9.66 3.94
CA GLU A 39 3.89 9.96 5.34
C GLU A 39 3.09 8.83 5.99
N ARG A 40 2.16 8.24 5.24
CA ARG A 40 1.36 7.11 5.74
C ARG A 40 2.23 5.87 5.95
N PHE A 41 3.20 5.63 5.08
CA PHE A 41 4.10 4.48 5.24
C PHE A 41 4.82 4.55 6.59
N GLN A 42 5.37 5.72 6.94
CA GLN A 42 6.08 5.87 8.21
C GLN A 42 5.13 5.68 9.39
N LYS A 43 3.95 6.25 9.31
CA LYS A 43 2.96 6.14 10.37
C LYS A 43 2.51 4.69 10.58
N LEU A 44 2.30 3.96 9.49
CA LEU A 44 1.95 2.54 9.56
C LEU A 44 3.10 1.69 10.09
N ALA A 45 4.33 2.05 9.78
CA ALA A 45 5.50 1.36 10.33
C ALA A 45 5.58 1.54 11.85
N ASP A 46 5.26 2.75 12.34
CA ASP A 46 5.26 3.06 13.76
C ASP A 46 4.07 2.42 14.47
N PHE A 47 2.93 2.30 13.81
CA PHE A 47 1.68 1.76 14.38
C PHE A 47 1.06 0.74 13.41
N PRO A 48 1.64 -0.48 13.32
CA PRO A 48 1.19 -1.46 12.32
C PRO A 48 -0.26 -1.92 12.48
N GLY A 49 -0.82 -1.81 13.68
CA GLY A 49 -2.21 -2.18 13.93
C GLY A 49 -3.24 -1.18 13.44
N MET A 50 -2.81 -0.05 12.89
CA MET A 50 -3.72 1.00 12.44
C MET A 50 -4.62 0.57 11.28
N GLY A 51 -4.11 -0.25 10.39
CA GLY A 51 -4.87 -0.75 9.25
C GLY A 51 -5.83 -1.86 9.65
N ARG A 52 -6.89 -2.01 8.86
CA ARG A 52 -7.88 -3.07 9.04
C ARG A 52 -7.28 -4.42 8.61
N SER A 53 -7.67 -5.51 9.30
CA SER A 53 -7.26 -6.84 8.89
C SER A 53 -7.89 -7.26 7.58
N TYR A 54 -7.09 -7.85 6.70
CA TYR A 54 -7.52 -8.50 5.46
C TYR A 54 -7.01 -9.94 5.42
N GLU A 55 -7.03 -10.59 6.59
CA GLU A 55 -6.58 -11.97 6.76
C GLU A 55 -7.29 -12.93 5.81
N GLU A 56 -8.53 -12.63 5.44
CA GLU A 56 -9.31 -13.43 4.50
C GLU A 56 -8.73 -13.44 3.08
N LEU A 57 -7.91 -12.44 2.74
CA LEU A 57 -7.27 -12.36 1.42
C LEU A 57 -5.88 -12.96 1.43
N PHE A 58 -5.14 -12.79 2.53
CA PHE A 58 -3.77 -13.27 2.64
C PHE A 58 -3.35 -13.23 4.11
N PRO A 59 -2.57 -14.23 4.60
CA PRO A 59 -2.15 -14.25 6.01
C PRO A 59 -1.41 -12.99 6.44
N ASN A 60 -1.82 -12.45 7.56
CA ASN A 60 -1.25 -11.26 8.21
C ASN A 60 -1.39 -9.97 7.40
N LEU A 61 -2.22 -9.98 6.35
CA LEU A 61 -2.41 -8.79 5.53
C LEU A 61 -3.29 -7.77 6.25
N ARG A 62 -2.89 -6.51 6.16
CA ARG A 62 -3.67 -5.37 6.64
C ARG A 62 -3.78 -4.35 5.53
N GLY A 63 -4.78 -3.48 5.62
CA GLY A 63 -4.99 -2.45 4.62
C GLY A 63 -5.38 -1.14 5.26
N PHE A 64 -4.89 -0.03 4.70
CA PHE A 64 -5.18 1.31 5.19
C PHE A 64 -5.59 2.20 4.00
N PRO A 65 -6.77 2.84 4.04
CA PRO A 65 -7.23 3.63 2.91
C PRO A 65 -6.53 4.99 2.83
N VAL A 66 -6.21 5.40 1.60
CA VAL A 66 -5.71 6.75 1.30
C VAL A 66 -6.42 7.20 0.04
N GLY A 67 -7.39 8.10 0.18
CA GLY A 67 -8.24 8.51 -0.93
C GLY A 67 -9.00 7.31 -1.47
N ASN A 68 -8.90 7.08 -2.78
CA ASN A 68 -9.56 5.97 -3.45
C ASN A 68 -8.71 4.70 -3.49
N TYR A 69 -7.55 4.71 -2.82
CA TYR A 69 -6.61 3.61 -2.84
C TYR A 69 -6.50 2.98 -1.47
N ILE A 70 -6.01 1.74 -1.43
CA ILE A 70 -5.74 1.02 -0.18
C ILE A 70 -4.28 0.61 -0.21
N ILE A 71 -3.55 0.93 0.87
CA ILE A 71 -2.18 0.44 1.08
C ILE A 71 -2.30 -0.91 1.76
N PHE A 72 -1.92 -1.98 1.07
CA PHE A 72 -1.88 -3.32 1.64
C PHE A 72 -0.48 -3.60 2.15
N TYR A 73 -0.37 -4.01 3.40
CA TYR A 73 0.91 -4.22 4.06
C TYR A 73 0.83 -5.36 5.05
N ARG A 74 2.00 -5.88 5.44
CA ARG A 74 2.13 -6.89 6.48
C ARG A 74 3.09 -6.39 7.54
N PRO A 75 2.75 -6.52 8.83
CA PRO A 75 3.69 -6.21 9.91
C PRO A 75 4.90 -7.13 9.86
N THR A 76 6.07 -6.59 10.19
CA THR A 76 7.33 -7.34 10.30
C THR A 76 7.99 -6.97 11.62
N GLU A 77 9.06 -7.67 11.97
CA GLU A 77 9.81 -7.35 13.18
C GLU A 77 10.39 -5.94 13.15
N GLN A 78 10.72 -5.45 11.96
CA GLN A 78 11.37 -4.15 11.79
C GLN A 78 10.40 -3.03 11.41
N GLY A 79 9.12 -3.34 11.25
CA GLY A 79 8.12 -2.35 10.87
C GLY A 79 7.04 -2.97 10.00
N ILE A 80 7.00 -2.61 8.72
CA ILE A 80 6.02 -3.15 7.79
C ILE A 80 6.64 -3.42 6.41
N SER A 81 6.02 -4.35 5.69
CA SER A 81 6.31 -4.60 4.29
C SER A 81 5.08 -4.20 3.47
N ILE A 82 5.23 -3.19 2.63
CA ILE A 82 4.15 -2.73 1.74
C ILE A 82 4.07 -3.71 0.58
N GLU A 83 2.94 -4.42 0.46
CA GLU A 83 2.75 -5.46 -0.55
C GLU A 83 2.17 -4.92 -1.85
N ARG A 84 1.11 -4.11 -1.75
CA ARG A 84 0.42 -3.53 -2.90
C ARG A 84 -0.20 -2.18 -2.53
N ILE A 85 -0.42 -1.34 -3.55
CA ILE A 85 -1.23 -0.12 -3.43
C ILE A 85 -2.26 -0.21 -4.55
N LEU A 86 -3.51 -0.46 -4.20
CA LEU A 86 -4.55 -0.78 -5.17
C LEU A 86 -5.78 0.11 -4.98
N SER A 87 -6.50 0.31 -6.09
CA SER A 87 -7.81 0.98 -6.03
C SER A 87 -8.77 0.13 -5.19
N GLY A 88 -9.54 0.78 -4.34
CA GLY A 88 -10.54 0.11 -3.51
C GLY A 88 -11.70 -0.48 -4.31
N TYR A 89 -11.78 -0.20 -5.60
CA TYR A 89 -12.83 -0.72 -6.47
C TYR A 89 -12.43 -1.98 -7.23
N ARG A 90 -11.20 -2.48 -7.04
CA ARG A 90 -10.74 -3.69 -7.70
C ARG A 90 -11.26 -4.94 -7.01
N ASP A 91 -11.30 -6.05 -7.77
CA ASP A 91 -11.60 -7.37 -7.22
C ASP A 91 -10.36 -7.88 -6.46
N LEU A 92 -10.35 -7.60 -5.16
CA LEU A 92 -9.21 -7.90 -4.30
C LEU A 92 -9.00 -9.40 -4.11
N ASP A 93 -10.09 -10.17 -4.04
CA ASP A 93 -10.01 -11.63 -3.87
C ASP A 93 -9.24 -12.26 -5.03
N THR A 94 -9.59 -11.90 -6.25
CA THR A 94 -8.93 -12.45 -7.44
C THR A 94 -7.47 -12.02 -7.51
N LEU A 95 -7.17 -10.75 -7.21
CA LEU A 95 -5.81 -10.24 -7.26
C LEU A 95 -4.89 -10.96 -6.29
N PHE A 96 -5.31 -11.10 -5.03
CA PHE A 96 -4.47 -11.75 -4.03
C PHE A 96 -4.43 -13.27 -4.18
N SER A 97 -5.50 -13.89 -4.65
CA SER A 97 -5.48 -15.32 -4.95
C SER A 97 -4.47 -15.68 -6.03
N ASN A 98 -4.41 -14.87 -7.10
CA ASN A 98 -3.45 -15.08 -8.18
C ASN A 98 -2.01 -14.92 -7.68
N GLU A 99 -1.75 -13.95 -6.83
CA GLU A 99 -0.43 -13.73 -6.25
C GLU A 99 -0.04 -14.86 -5.30
N ALA A 100 -0.99 -15.35 -4.52
CA ALA A 100 -0.75 -16.44 -3.58
C ALA A 100 -0.49 -17.77 -4.28
N SER A 101 -1.00 -17.95 -5.51
CA SER A 101 -0.81 -19.17 -6.29
C SER A 101 0.59 -19.31 -6.88
N ASN A 102 1.32 -18.23 -6.91
CA ASN A 102 2.67 -18.22 -7.44
C ASN A 102 3.68 -18.43 -6.33
#